data_ea3c8fbee372a0af9ecefee161ae77f4
#
_entry.id   ea3c8fbee372a0af9ecefee161ae77f4
#
_cell.length_a   1.000
_cell.length_b   1.000
_cell.length_c   1.000
_cell.angle_alpha   90.00
_cell.angle_beta   90.00
_cell.angle_gamma   90.00
#
_symmetry.space_group_name_H-M   'P 1'
#
loop_
_entity.id
_entity.type
_entity.pdbx_description
1 polymer ?
#
loop_
_entity_poly.entity_id
_entity_poly.type
_entity_poly.pdbx_seq_one_letter_code
_entity_poly.pdbx_strand_id
1 'polypeptide(L)'
;MSSGIEYIDIILLAMIAGFIILRLKNILGRKTGFQRKPDLKRSSAIFDTVLNDHENNKNNNKTKLNKEEEKYFLNGARISYETIISALAAGDKKTLKLLTSREMYDEFLQALEERNKKQLKYETTFIGIKSVNIKEFKKENSVYKITVGFVSEMISCIKDKDNNIVEGNPDIIKTVKDVWKFSKNMWSHNPTWYLVDTTE
;
A
#
# COMPACT_ATOMS: atom_id res chain seq x y z
N MET A 1 -11.64 41.59 0.90
CA MET A 1 -11.41 40.69 -0.24
C MET A 1 -10.78 39.41 0.29
N SER A 2 -11.56 38.47 0.86
CA SER A 2 -11.03 37.23 1.41
C SER A 2 -12.02 36.07 1.36
N SER A 3 -12.94 36.09 0.39
CA SER A 3 -13.93 35.01 0.23
C SER A 3 -13.55 33.92 -0.77
N GLY A 4 -12.36 33.98 -1.37
CA GLY A 4 -11.89 32.96 -2.34
C GLY A 4 -11.18 31.76 -1.71
N ILE A 5 -10.68 31.88 -0.48
CA ILE A 5 -9.84 30.84 0.16
C ILE A 5 -10.72 29.79 0.87
N GLU A 6 -11.88 30.19 1.38
CA GLU A 6 -12.79 29.28 2.10
C GLU A 6 -13.49 28.26 1.16
N TYR A 7 -13.65 28.57 -0.12
CA TYR A 7 -14.25 27.64 -1.09
C TYR A 7 -13.28 26.57 -1.59
N ILE A 8 -11.96 26.81 -1.51
CA ILE A 8 -10.93 25.86 -1.93
C ILE A 8 -10.89 24.67 -0.97
N ASP A 9 -11.04 24.91 0.33
CA ASP A 9 -11.09 23.84 1.34
C ASP A 9 -12.34 22.96 1.19
N ILE A 10 -13.48 23.58 0.82
CA ILE A 10 -14.74 22.83 0.59
C ILE A 10 -14.65 22.00 -0.67
N ILE A 11 -13.99 22.50 -1.73
CA ILE A 11 -13.79 21.75 -2.97
C ILE A 11 -12.80 20.61 -2.77
N LEU A 12 -11.77 20.81 -1.95
CA LEU A 12 -10.79 19.78 -1.59
C LEU A 12 -11.44 18.66 -0.77
N LEU A 13 -12.24 19.02 0.24
CA LEU A 13 -13.05 18.07 1.03
C LEU A 13 -14.05 17.30 0.16
N ALA A 14 -14.68 17.97 -0.80
CA ALA A 14 -15.60 17.34 -1.75
C ALA A 14 -14.88 16.38 -2.71
N MET A 15 -13.64 16.67 -3.12
CA MET A 15 -12.84 15.76 -3.95
C MET A 15 -12.38 14.53 -3.17
N ILE A 16 -11.95 14.70 -1.92
CA ILE A 16 -11.58 13.58 -1.03
C ILE A 16 -12.82 12.73 -0.72
N ALA A 17 -13.95 13.36 -0.39
CA ALA A 17 -15.22 12.67 -0.17
C ALA A 17 -15.72 11.97 -1.44
N GLY A 18 -15.56 12.57 -2.61
CA GLY A 18 -15.90 11.98 -3.90
C GLY A 18 -15.04 10.76 -4.22
N PHE A 19 -13.76 10.79 -3.92
CA PHE A 19 -12.84 9.65 -4.07
C PHE A 19 -13.23 8.49 -3.16
N ILE A 20 -13.58 8.79 -1.89
CA ILE A 20 -14.05 7.79 -0.91
C ILE A 20 -15.39 7.17 -1.37
N ILE A 21 -16.32 7.96 -1.90
CA ILE A 21 -17.64 7.48 -2.36
C ILE A 21 -17.51 6.65 -3.64
N LEU A 22 -16.63 7.01 -4.58
CA LEU A 22 -16.34 6.22 -5.77
C LEU A 22 -15.68 4.89 -5.41
N ARG A 23 -14.85 4.85 -4.37
CA ARG A 23 -14.21 3.64 -3.86
C ARG A 23 -15.21 2.69 -3.19
N LEU A 24 -16.16 3.21 -2.43
CA LEU A 24 -17.23 2.41 -1.80
C LEU A 24 -18.15 1.74 -2.83
N LYS A 25 -18.37 2.35 -3.98
CA LYS A 25 -19.19 1.78 -5.06
C LYS A 25 -18.56 0.59 -5.77
N ASN A 26 -17.21 0.50 -5.78
CA ASN A 26 -16.48 -0.59 -6.44
C ASN A 26 -16.32 -1.84 -5.56
N ILE A 27 -16.57 -1.75 -4.24
CA ILE A 27 -16.37 -2.87 -3.30
C ILE A 27 -17.57 -3.83 -3.29
N LEU A 28 -18.74 -3.42 -3.77
CA LEU A 28 -19.98 -4.23 -3.69
C LEU A 28 -20.27 -5.14 -4.88
N GLY A 29 -19.34 -5.40 -5.78
CA GLY A 29 -19.69 -6.26 -6.91
C GLY A 29 -18.57 -6.73 -7.81
N ARG A 30 -17.64 -7.57 -7.34
CA ARG A 30 -16.83 -8.38 -8.27
C ARG A 30 -16.36 -9.70 -7.64
N LYS A 31 -16.79 -10.82 -8.24
CA LYS A 31 -16.21 -12.15 -8.10
C LYS A 31 -14.95 -12.21 -8.95
N THR A 32 -13.80 -12.56 -8.38
CA THR A 32 -12.52 -12.67 -9.10
C THR A 32 -12.06 -14.11 -9.20
N GLY A 33 -11.81 -14.54 -10.42
CA GLY A 33 -11.10 -15.78 -10.77
C GLY A 33 -9.61 -15.49 -11.04
N PHE A 34 -8.76 -16.37 -10.55
CA PHE A 34 -7.30 -16.25 -10.46
C PHE A 34 -6.59 -16.93 -11.64
N GLN A 35 -5.61 -16.29 -12.30
CA GLN A 35 -4.63 -16.92 -13.18
C GLN A 35 -3.20 -16.35 -13.07
N ARG A 36 -2.21 -17.23 -13.33
CA ARG A 36 -0.79 -17.22 -12.95
C ARG A 36 0.18 -16.57 -13.93
N LYS A 37 1.31 -16.05 -13.45
CA LYS A 37 2.80 -16.25 -13.48
C LYS A 37 3.57 -15.10 -14.17
N PRO A 38 4.91 -14.91 -14.06
CA PRO A 38 6.02 -15.70 -13.53
C PRO A 38 7.16 -14.97 -12.74
N ASP A 39 7.95 -15.77 -12.10
CA ASP A 39 9.35 -15.83 -11.62
C ASP A 39 10.24 -14.60 -11.44
N LEU A 40 10.71 -14.44 -10.18
CA LEU A 40 12.04 -13.92 -9.84
C LEU A 40 12.61 -14.71 -8.66
N LYS A 41 13.66 -15.50 -8.95
CA LYS A 41 14.44 -16.25 -7.98
C LYS A 41 15.39 -15.33 -7.22
N ARG A 42 15.31 -15.25 -5.89
CA ARG A 42 16.42 -15.22 -4.92
C ARG A 42 16.12 -14.44 -3.63
N SER A 43 15.23 -14.99 -2.81
CA SER A 43 15.29 -14.86 -1.34
C SER A 43 14.30 -15.80 -0.65
N SER A 44 13.84 -16.83 -1.38
CA SER A 44 12.84 -17.79 -0.92
C SER A 44 13.35 -18.78 0.13
N ALA A 45 14.66 -19.04 0.18
CA ALA A 45 15.21 -20.13 0.98
C ALA A 45 15.08 -19.93 2.49
N ILE A 46 15.10 -18.69 2.99
CA ILE A 46 15.08 -18.42 4.44
C ILE A 46 13.66 -18.44 4.98
N PHE A 47 12.68 -17.92 4.25
CA PHE A 47 11.29 -17.90 4.71
C PHE A 47 10.64 -19.28 4.60
N ASP A 48 10.95 -20.04 3.55
CA ASP A 48 10.46 -21.42 3.38
C ASP A 48 11.07 -22.37 4.43
N THR A 49 12.33 -22.15 4.85
CA THR A 49 12.96 -22.94 5.93
C THR A 49 12.28 -22.68 7.27
N VAL A 50 11.95 -21.43 7.58
CA VAL A 50 11.27 -21.08 8.86
C VAL A 50 9.81 -21.58 8.90
N LEU A 51 9.14 -21.69 7.75
CA LEU A 51 7.77 -22.23 7.68
C LEU A 51 7.74 -23.76 7.64
N ASN A 52 8.74 -24.43 7.04
CA ASN A 52 8.76 -25.89 6.88
C ASN A 52 9.21 -26.64 8.15
N ASP A 53 10.01 -26.01 9.03
CA ASP A 53 10.37 -26.62 10.32
C ASP A 53 9.19 -26.76 11.30
N HIS A 54 8.01 -26.21 10.95
CA HIS A 54 6.78 -26.31 11.77
C HIS A 54 5.67 -27.20 11.18
N GLU A 55 5.89 -27.89 10.06
CA GLU A 55 4.87 -28.80 9.46
C GLU A 55 4.58 -30.07 10.29
N ASN A 56 5.32 -30.32 11.38
CA ASN A 56 5.10 -31.49 12.24
C ASN A 56 4.10 -31.27 13.37
N ASN A 57 3.38 -30.15 13.41
CA ASN A 57 2.32 -29.97 14.41
C ASN A 57 0.96 -29.76 13.70
N LYS A 58 0.21 -30.86 13.59
CA LYS A 58 -1.16 -30.91 13.09
C LYS A 58 -2.09 -30.06 13.95
N ASN A 59 -2.24 -28.78 13.64
CA ASN A 59 -3.44 -28.02 13.98
C ASN A 59 -3.61 -26.86 12.97
N ASN A 60 -4.53 -27.08 12.02
CA ASN A 60 -4.81 -26.21 10.86
C ASN A 60 -5.53 -24.89 11.21
N ASN A 61 -5.46 -24.38 12.43
CA ASN A 61 -6.04 -23.11 12.85
C ASN A 61 -4.98 -22.14 13.41
N LYS A 62 -4.01 -21.76 12.57
CA LYS A 62 -3.06 -20.71 12.94
C LYS A 62 -3.78 -19.36 12.90
N THR A 63 -4.25 -18.91 14.06
CA THR A 63 -4.96 -17.62 14.24
C THR A 63 -4.01 -16.45 14.51
N LYS A 64 -2.71 -16.72 14.69
CA LYS A 64 -1.67 -15.71 14.93
C LYS A 64 -0.33 -16.15 14.34
N LEU A 65 0.47 -15.18 13.91
CA LEU A 65 1.88 -15.37 13.59
C LEU A 65 2.66 -15.62 14.90
N ASN A 66 3.71 -16.41 14.83
CA ASN A 66 4.67 -16.45 15.95
C ASN A 66 5.53 -15.16 15.95
N LYS A 67 6.26 -14.90 17.04
CA LYS A 67 7.04 -13.64 17.20
C LYS A 67 8.11 -13.44 16.13
N GLU A 68 8.72 -14.51 15.64
CA GLU A 68 9.76 -14.43 14.61
C GLU A 68 9.15 -14.14 13.23
N GLU A 69 8.06 -14.82 12.89
CA GLU A 69 7.29 -14.58 11.67
C GLU A 69 6.75 -13.15 11.63
N GLU A 70 6.22 -12.67 12.75
CA GLU A 70 5.74 -11.30 12.90
C GLU A 70 6.86 -10.29 12.66
N LYS A 71 8.01 -10.46 13.31
CA LYS A 71 9.18 -9.60 13.13
C LYS A 71 9.68 -9.59 11.70
N TYR A 72 9.77 -10.76 11.08
CA TYR A 72 10.21 -10.90 9.69
C TYR A 72 9.22 -10.21 8.74
N PHE A 73 7.93 -10.48 8.91
CA PHE A 73 6.88 -9.85 8.11
C PHE A 73 6.89 -8.33 8.25
N LEU A 74 6.95 -7.79 9.47
CA LEU A 74 6.96 -6.35 9.72
C LEU A 74 8.18 -5.66 9.10
N ASN A 75 9.34 -6.32 9.07
CA ASN A 75 10.51 -5.79 8.38
C ASN A 75 10.27 -5.69 6.85
N GLY A 76 9.72 -6.74 6.24
CA GLY A 76 9.32 -6.72 4.82
C GLY A 76 8.24 -5.67 4.52
N ALA A 77 7.25 -5.53 5.41
CA ALA A 77 6.18 -4.55 5.28
C ALA A 77 6.70 -3.11 5.33
N ARG A 78 7.72 -2.81 6.18
CA ARG A 78 8.39 -1.49 6.21
C ARG A 78 9.05 -1.17 4.87
N ILE A 79 9.84 -2.11 4.34
CA ILE A 79 10.53 -1.95 3.06
C ILE A 79 9.51 -1.76 1.92
N SER A 80 8.45 -2.57 1.90
CA SER A 80 7.39 -2.47 0.89
C SER A 80 6.66 -1.14 0.96
N TYR A 81 6.35 -0.66 2.16
CA TYR A 81 5.68 0.63 2.37
C TYR A 81 6.50 1.79 1.79
N GLU A 82 7.76 1.92 2.19
CA GLU A 82 8.68 2.95 1.68
C GLU A 82 8.84 2.87 0.16
N THR A 83 9.03 1.65 -0.36
CA THR A 83 9.21 1.42 -1.79
C THR A 83 7.97 1.80 -2.60
N ILE A 84 6.76 1.45 -2.13
CA ILE A 84 5.50 1.78 -2.82
C ILE A 84 5.23 3.27 -2.78
N ILE A 85 5.41 3.95 -1.63
CA ILE A 85 5.25 5.41 -1.51
C ILE A 85 6.20 6.12 -2.48
N SER A 86 7.48 5.72 -2.51
CA SER A 86 8.48 6.30 -3.40
C SER A 86 8.17 6.04 -4.87
N ALA A 87 7.74 4.83 -5.21
CA ALA A 87 7.36 4.45 -6.57
C ALA A 87 6.13 5.21 -7.06
N LEU A 88 5.12 5.42 -6.20
CA LEU A 88 3.95 6.25 -6.49
C LEU A 88 4.32 7.70 -6.76
N ALA A 89 5.16 8.30 -5.92
CA ALA A 89 5.64 9.66 -6.11
C ALA A 89 6.39 9.81 -7.44
N ALA A 90 7.29 8.87 -7.74
CA ALA A 90 8.09 8.84 -8.96
C ALA A 90 7.30 8.41 -10.22
N GLY A 91 6.11 7.80 -10.07
CA GLY A 91 5.37 7.20 -11.18
C GLY A 91 6.00 5.91 -11.71
N ASP A 92 6.76 5.18 -10.89
CA ASP A 92 7.41 3.92 -11.27
C ASP A 92 6.42 2.76 -11.30
N LYS A 93 5.78 2.62 -12.47
CA LYS A 93 4.81 1.56 -12.73
C LYS A 93 5.39 0.15 -12.59
N LYS A 94 6.70 -0.05 -12.86
CA LYS A 94 7.33 -1.37 -12.78
C LYS A 94 7.40 -1.86 -11.34
N THR A 95 7.89 -1.02 -10.44
CA THR A 95 7.97 -1.31 -9.01
C THR A 95 6.59 -1.51 -8.40
N LEU A 96 5.62 -0.68 -8.73
CA LEU A 96 4.23 -0.83 -8.27
C LEU A 96 3.65 -2.20 -8.68
N LYS A 97 3.85 -2.61 -9.93
CA LYS A 97 3.37 -3.91 -10.44
C LYS A 97 3.96 -5.11 -9.69
N LEU A 98 5.19 -5.00 -9.19
CA LEU A 98 5.86 -6.10 -8.46
C LEU A 98 5.37 -6.26 -7.02
N LEU A 99 4.87 -5.20 -6.40
CA LEU A 99 4.54 -5.15 -4.98
C LEU A 99 3.04 -5.09 -4.69
N THR A 100 2.20 -4.96 -5.71
CA THR A 100 0.75 -4.82 -5.53
C THR A 100 -0.02 -5.92 -6.23
N SER A 101 -1.25 -6.18 -5.79
CA SER A 101 -2.19 -7.01 -6.54
C SER A 101 -2.54 -6.35 -7.88
N ARG A 102 -3.14 -7.10 -8.78
CA ARG A 102 -3.57 -6.55 -10.06
C ARG A 102 -4.58 -5.41 -9.88
N GLU A 103 -5.55 -5.61 -9.01
CA GLU A 103 -6.59 -4.64 -8.71
C GLU A 103 -6.00 -3.35 -8.15
N MET A 104 -5.10 -3.46 -7.15
CA MET A 104 -4.42 -2.32 -6.55
C MET A 104 -3.51 -1.61 -7.56
N TYR A 105 -2.84 -2.37 -8.43
CA TYR A 105 -2.03 -1.81 -9.49
C TYR A 105 -2.87 -0.99 -10.49
N ASP A 106 -4.03 -1.51 -10.90
CA ASP A 106 -4.93 -0.83 -11.82
C ASP A 106 -5.46 0.49 -11.19
N GLU A 107 -5.76 0.50 -9.89
CA GLU A 107 -6.12 1.72 -9.15
C GLU A 107 -4.97 2.74 -9.14
N PHE A 108 -3.74 2.31 -8.88
CA PHE A 108 -2.58 3.20 -8.92
C PHE A 108 -2.30 3.74 -10.33
N LEU A 109 -2.49 2.93 -11.37
CA LEU A 109 -2.37 3.40 -12.74
C LEU A 109 -3.38 4.49 -13.05
N GLN A 110 -4.63 4.32 -12.66
CA GLN A 110 -5.66 5.33 -12.85
C GLN A 110 -5.29 6.64 -12.15
N ALA A 111 -4.84 6.57 -10.89
CA ALA A 111 -4.41 7.76 -10.14
C ALA A 111 -3.23 8.47 -10.82
N LEU A 112 -2.24 7.71 -11.32
CA LEU A 112 -1.10 8.27 -12.06
C LEU A 112 -1.53 8.90 -13.39
N GLU A 113 -2.49 8.32 -14.10
CA GLU A 113 -3.03 8.89 -15.36
C GLU A 113 -3.80 10.18 -15.10
N GLU A 114 -4.62 10.23 -14.05
CA GLU A 114 -5.33 11.46 -13.66
C GLU A 114 -4.35 12.57 -13.27
N ARG A 115 -3.29 12.23 -12.51
CA ARG A 115 -2.22 13.15 -12.19
C ARG A 115 -1.57 13.74 -13.45
N ASN A 116 -1.26 12.88 -14.42
CA ASN A 116 -0.65 13.30 -15.68
C ASN A 116 -1.59 14.17 -16.54
N LYS A 117 -2.88 13.83 -16.60
CA LYS A 117 -3.88 14.65 -17.31
C LYS A 117 -4.00 16.05 -16.72
N LYS A 118 -3.89 16.16 -15.40
CA LYS A 118 -3.92 17.45 -14.68
C LYS A 118 -2.56 18.17 -14.71
N GLN A 119 -1.53 17.58 -15.31
CA GLN A 119 -0.17 18.10 -15.35
C GLN A 119 0.40 18.42 -13.95
N LEU A 120 0.04 17.59 -12.97
CA LEU A 120 0.47 17.75 -11.59
C LEU A 120 1.77 16.95 -11.34
N LYS A 121 2.71 17.59 -10.66
CA LYS A 121 3.96 16.98 -10.22
C LYS A 121 3.91 16.74 -8.70
N TYR A 122 4.03 15.49 -8.30
CA TYR A 122 4.07 15.09 -6.90
C TYR A 122 5.52 14.99 -6.45
N GLU A 123 5.88 15.75 -5.45
CA GLU A 123 7.17 15.70 -4.80
C GLU A 123 6.97 15.15 -3.38
N THR A 124 7.53 13.98 -3.12
CA THR A 124 7.44 13.33 -1.81
C THR A 124 8.82 12.89 -1.37
N THR A 125 9.22 13.34 -0.18
CA THR A 125 10.43 12.87 0.51
C THR A 125 9.99 12.05 1.71
N PHE A 126 10.23 10.76 1.66
CA PHE A 126 9.99 9.86 2.77
C PHE A 126 11.08 10.06 3.84
N ILE A 127 10.69 10.34 5.07
CA ILE A 127 11.62 10.56 6.20
C ILE A 127 11.83 9.26 6.97
N GLY A 128 10.74 8.55 7.30
CA GLY A 128 10.83 7.28 7.99
C GLY A 128 9.52 6.80 8.60
N ILE A 129 9.56 5.59 9.16
CA ILE A 129 8.43 4.98 9.86
C ILE A 129 8.62 5.15 11.36
N LYS A 130 7.72 5.87 12.02
CA LYS A 130 7.67 6.01 13.49
C LYS A 130 7.22 4.74 14.18
N SER A 131 6.16 4.14 13.65
CA SER A 131 5.64 2.88 14.18
C SER A 131 4.99 2.03 13.10
N VAL A 132 5.05 0.72 13.29
CA VAL A 132 4.35 -0.28 12.48
C VAL A 132 3.84 -1.38 13.39
N ASN A 133 2.61 -1.79 13.18
CA ASN A 133 1.99 -2.85 13.97
C ASN A 133 0.98 -3.65 13.15
N ILE A 134 0.91 -4.96 13.40
CA ILE A 134 -0.14 -5.81 12.84
C ILE A 134 -1.44 -5.51 13.60
N LYS A 135 -2.47 -5.14 12.86
CA LYS A 135 -3.82 -4.95 13.38
C LYS A 135 -4.64 -6.23 13.30
N GLU A 136 -4.48 -7.00 12.24
CA GLU A 136 -5.24 -8.21 12.01
C GLU A 136 -4.46 -9.21 11.17
N PHE A 137 -4.60 -10.50 11.48
CA PHE A 137 -4.14 -11.61 10.66
C PHE A 137 -5.30 -12.56 10.38
N LYS A 138 -5.54 -12.86 9.12
CA LYS A 138 -6.58 -13.80 8.66
C LYS A 138 -6.01 -14.83 7.71
N LYS A 139 -6.58 -16.02 7.78
CA LYS A 139 -6.35 -17.11 6.82
C LYS A 139 -7.69 -17.44 6.18
N GLU A 140 -7.85 -17.12 4.91
CA GLU A 140 -9.09 -17.34 4.16
C GLU A 140 -8.78 -17.93 2.78
N ASN A 141 -9.48 -19.02 2.40
CA ASN A 141 -9.41 -19.59 1.05
C ASN A 141 -7.97 -19.80 0.53
N SER A 142 -7.08 -20.37 1.34
CA SER A 142 -5.68 -20.58 1.01
C SER A 142 -4.86 -19.30 0.77
N VAL A 143 -5.32 -18.17 1.32
CA VAL A 143 -4.62 -16.88 1.29
C VAL A 143 -4.42 -16.38 2.70
N TYR A 144 -3.21 -15.98 3.02
CA TYR A 144 -2.93 -15.19 4.20
C TYR A 144 -3.22 -13.72 3.92
N LYS A 145 -3.91 -13.05 4.83
CA LYS A 145 -4.18 -11.62 4.80
C LYS A 145 -3.69 -10.99 6.10
N ILE A 146 -2.90 -9.94 6.00
CA ILE A 146 -2.39 -9.21 7.16
C ILE A 146 -2.72 -7.73 6.99
N THR A 147 -3.40 -7.17 7.97
CA THR A 147 -3.69 -5.73 8.05
C THR A 147 -2.65 -5.09 8.96
N VAL A 148 -1.98 -4.08 8.46
CA VAL A 148 -0.87 -3.38 9.11
C VAL A 148 -1.19 -1.91 9.26
N GLY A 149 -1.00 -1.37 10.46
CA GLY A 149 -1.03 0.07 10.70
C GLY A 149 0.38 0.64 10.64
N PHE A 150 0.54 1.71 9.87
CA PHE A 150 1.77 2.49 9.77
C PHE A 150 1.55 3.88 10.34
N VAL A 151 2.58 4.40 10.99
CA VAL A 151 2.72 5.83 11.29
C VAL A 151 4.06 6.23 10.71
N SER A 152 4.05 7.08 9.70
CA SER A 152 5.24 7.52 8.98
C SER A 152 5.37 9.04 8.99
N GLU A 153 6.55 9.51 8.67
CA GLU A 153 6.83 10.92 8.45
C GLU A 153 7.30 11.12 7.02
N MET A 154 6.76 12.12 6.38
CA MET A 154 7.15 12.52 5.03
C MET A 154 6.92 14.00 4.80
N ILE A 155 7.65 14.55 3.84
CA ILE A 155 7.41 15.86 3.27
C ILE A 155 6.75 15.65 1.92
N SER A 156 5.64 16.31 1.65
CA SER A 156 4.97 16.18 0.36
C SER A 156 4.37 17.50 -0.09
N CYS A 157 4.51 17.77 -1.37
CA CYS A 157 3.80 18.86 -2.05
C CYS A 157 3.42 18.45 -3.47
N ILE A 158 2.38 19.08 -3.98
CA ILE A 158 1.90 18.95 -5.35
C ILE A 158 2.14 20.30 -6.04
N LYS A 159 2.77 20.25 -7.20
CA LYS A 159 3.04 21.42 -8.03
C LYS A 159 2.26 21.31 -9.35
N ASP A 160 1.86 22.45 -9.86
CA ASP A 160 1.29 22.56 -11.22
C ASP A 160 2.42 22.55 -12.28
N LYS A 161 2.02 22.69 -13.56
CA LYS A 161 2.95 22.77 -14.70
C LYS A 161 3.91 23.97 -14.62
N ASP A 162 3.53 25.03 -13.91
CA ASP A 162 4.29 26.27 -13.76
C ASP A 162 5.16 26.24 -12.47
N ASN A 163 5.26 25.07 -11.81
CA ASN A 163 5.94 24.83 -10.54
C ASN A 163 5.38 25.58 -9.32
N ASN A 164 4.16 26.11 -9.40
CA ASN A 164 3.49 26.67 -8.22
C ASN A 164 2.99 25.52 -7.35
N ILE A 165 3.12 25.69 -6.03
CA ILE A 165 2.58 24.73 -5.05
C ILE A 165 1.05 24.89 -5.04
N VAL A 166 0.34 23.81 -5.41
CA VAL A 166 -1.13 23.76 -5.38
C VAL A 166 -1.63 23.05 -4.13
N GLU A 167 -0.79 22.19 -3.53
CA GLU A 167 -1.12 21.46 -2.31
C GLU A 167 0.14 21.04 -1.56
N GLY A 168 0.03 20.96 -0.23
CA GLY A 168 1.11 20.54 0.65
C GLY A 168 2.11 21.66 0.96
N ASN A 169 3.24 21.27 1.56
CA ASN A 169 4.33 22.20 1.89
C ASN A 169 5.67 21.45 1.84
N PRO A 170 6.64 21.90 1.04
CA PRO A 170 7.94 21.25 0.89
C PRO A 170 8.86 21.38 2.11
N ASP A 171 8.52 22.25 3.06
CA ASP A 171 9.36 22.54 4.24
C ASP A 171 8.80 21.91 5.52
N ILE A 172 7.60 21.30 5.46
CA ILE A 172 6.92 20.77 6.65
C ILE A 172 6.87 19.24 6.61
N ILE A 173 7.38 18.64 7.70
CA ILE A 173 7.24 17.20 7.93
C ILE A 173 5.80 16.92 8.40
N LYS A 174 5.10 16.07 7.67
CA LYS A 174 3.76 15.57 8.04
C LYS A 174 3.85 14.17 8.62
N THR A 175 3.08 13.91 9.67
CA THR A 175 2.84 12.57 10.17
C THR A 175 1.62 11.99 9.45
N VAL A 176 1.83 10.85 8.79
CA VAL A 176 0.78 10.13 8.03
C VAL A 176 0.47 8.82 8.75
N LYS A 177 -0.81 8.48 8.82
CA LYS A 177 -1.32 7.23 9.41
C LYS A 177 -2.04 6.45 8.33
N ASP A 178 -1.52 5.28 8.01
CA ASP A 178 -2.06 4.41 6.97
C ASP A 178 -2.40 3.03 7.53
N VAL A 179 -3.41 2.41 6.95
CA VAL A 179 -3.75 1.02 7.22
C VAL A 179 -3.72 0.26 5.90
N TRP A 180 -2.72 -0.60 5.75
CA TRP A 180 -2.50 -1.37 4.54
C TRP A 180 -2.80 -2.85 4.76
N LYS A 181 -3.38 -3.49 3.77
CA LYS A 181 -3.66 -4.92 3.77
C LYS A 181 -2.76 -5.63 2.77
N PHE A 182 -2.00 -6.59 3.26
CA PHE A 182 -1.15 -7.44 2.45
C PHE A 182 -1.76 -8.83 2.33
N SER A 183 -1.55 -9.47 1.18
CA SER A 183 -1.93 -10.86 0.97
C SER A 183 -0.81 -11.70 0.39
N LYS A 184 -0.79 -12.99 0.75
CA LYS A 184 0.11 -14.00 0.20
C LYS A 184 -0.66 -15.30 -0.01
N ASN A 185 -0.50 -15.93 -1.18
CA ASN A 185 -1.03 -17.27 -1.41
C ASN A 185 -0.19 -18.30 -0.63
N MET A 186 -0.84 -19.16 0.15
CA MET A 186 -0.21 -20.17 0.98
C MET A 186 0.59 -21.21 0.19
N TRP A 187 0.17 -21.48 -1.04
CA TRP A 187 0.79 -22.48 -1.93
C TRP A 187 1.85 -21.88 -2.86
N SER A 188 2.11 -20.58 -2.71
CA SER A 188 3.10 -19.91 -3.55
C SER A 188 4.48 -20.06 -2.95
N HIS A 189 5.42 -20.59 -3.73
CA HIS A 189 6.85 -20.57 -3.40
C HIS A 189 7.46 -19.15 -3.46
N ASN A 190 6.67 -18.16 -3.93
CA ASN A 190 7.10 -16.76 -3.91
C ASN A 190 6.91 -16.18 -2.50
N PRO A 191 7.97 -15.68 -1.83
CA PRO A 191 7.87 -15.11 -0.49
C PRO A 191 7.18 -13.74 -0.48
N THR A 192 6.88 -13.16 -1.64
CA THR A 192 6.36 -11.80 -1.76
C THR A 192 4.94 -11.68 -1.22
N TRP A 193 4.74 -10.72 -0.35
CA TRP A 193 3.44 -10.22 0.06
C TRP A 193 3.02 -9.09 -0.86
N TYR A 194 1.83 -9.16 -1.41
CA TYR A 194 1.28 -8.15 -2.31
C TYR A 194 0.35 -7.22 -1.56
N LEU A 195 0.50 -5.92 -1.76
CA LEU A 195 -0.47 -4.94 -1.29
C LEU A 195 -1.79 -5.15 -2.04
N VAL A 196 -2.89 -5.32 -1.30
CA VAL A 196 -4.22 -5.58 -1.88
C VAL A 196 -5.25 -4.54 -1.50
N ASP A 197 -4.97 -3.71 -0.50
CA ASP A 197 -5.88 -2.67 -0.05
C ASP A 197 -5.15 -1.62 0.79
N THR A 198 -5.58 -0.36 0.69
CA THR A 198 -5.09 0.75 1.52
C THR A 198 -6.28 1.52 2.08
N THR A 199 -6.20 1.89 3.35
CA THR A 199 -7.12 2.82 4.02
C THR A 199 -6.31 3.82 4.84
N GLU A 200 -6.80 5.03 4.96
CA GLU A 200 -6.29 6.06 5.86
C GLU A 200 -6.91 5.94 7.25
#